data_6ba98011a5833199437ea771eda83169
#
_entry.id   6ba98011a5833199437ea771eda83169
#
_cell.length_a   1.000
_cell.length_b   1.000
_cell.length_c   1.000
_cell.angle_alpha   90.00
_cell.angle_beta   90.00
_cell.angle_gamma   90.00
#
_symmetry.space_group_name_H-M   'P 1'
#
loop_
_entity.id
_entity.type
_entity.pdbx_description
1 polymer ?
#
loop_
_entity_poly.entity_id
_entity_poly.type
_entity_poly.pdbx_seq_one_letter_code
_entity_poly.pdbx_strand_id
1 'polypeptide(L)'
;MPAAPSFIQTLVGRFDLSVFDARRRRTRIRLAVSDDGIWDVVVADGAASVVTPDGRPDAVLTADADTWRQIAVDLSSGMDSFRSGRLSVRRNLHVGVGFLAATSGATEPGRLRFRTIATSGARLSIMEAGIGPPVLALHGLGGTKGSFLPTVAALAGRFRVIAVDLPGFGDSDKPIGASYDARFFAGAGIDLLNALALDRVHLVGNSLGGRIALEIALRHPGRVGRLALLAPSLAWRRDRPWVPLLRLTRPELGLVQLAPRPLVEAIVHRVIPGAEDGWTAAGVDEFLRAYLTPAGRAAFYAAARHIYLEEPHGEEGFWTRLRTLQPDALFVWGRRDRLVPIAFARHVADALPRARHLELDCGHVPQVERPKQTHAALAAFLSEAPDAPPSPRSREDR
;
A
#
# COMPACT_ATOMS: atom_id res chain seq x y z
N MET A 1 7.16 9.54 -38.31
CA MET A 1 6.91 8.31 -37.53
C MET A 1 5.63 7.64 -38.05
N PRO A 2 5.51 6.31 -37.98
CA PRO A 2 4.24 5.64 -38.31
C PRO A 2 3.15 6.15 -37.35
N ALA A 3 1.91 6.18 -37.83
CA ALA A 3 0.74 6.51 -37.00
C ALA A 3 0.66 5.54 -35.84
N ALA A 4 0.18 6.01 -34.68
CA ALA A 4 -0.01 5.11 -33.54
C ALA A 4 -0.97 3.97 -33.92
N PRO A 5 -0.68 2.72 -33.49
CA PRO A 5 -1.56 1.59 -33.70
C PRO A 5 -2.99 1.85 -33.23
N SER A 6 -3.98 1.23 -33.90
CA SER A 6 -5.40 1.44 -33.60
C SER A 6 -5.76 1.14 -32.12
N PHE A 7 -5.12 0.16 -31.50
CA PHE A 7 -5.35 -0.18 -30.10
C PHE A 7 -4.87 0.93 -29.14
N ILE A 8 -3.75 1.62 -29.44
CA ILE A 8 -3.29 2.78 -28.65
C ILE A 8 -4.27 3.94 -28.79
N GLN A 9 -4.75 4.21 -30.03
CA GLN A 9 -5.75 5.24 -30.27
C GLN A 9 -7.06 4.94 -29.52
N THR A 10 -7.48 3.67 -29.50
CA THR A 10 -8.66 3.20 -28.76
C THR A 10 -8.50 3.43 -27.25
N LEU A 11 -7.34 3.08 -26.67
CA LEU A 11 -7.05 3.34 -25.25
C LEU A 11 -7.14 4.83 -24.93
N VAL A 12 -6.44 5.67 -25.68
CA VAL A 12 -6.39 7.11 -25.44
C VAL A 12 -7.76 7.77 -25.65
N GLY A 13 -8.54 7.32 -26.63
CA GLY A 13 -9.89 7.80 -26.91
C GLY A 13 -10.91 7.52 -25.77
N ARG A 14 -10.62 6.57 -24.87
CA ARG A 14 -11.45 6.25 -23.70
C ARG A 14 -11.02 6.98 -22.43
N PHE A 15 -10.03 7.86 -22.51
CA PHE A 15 -9.44 8.49 -21.31
C PHE A 15 -10.49 9.24 -20.48
N ASP A 16 -10.61 8.83 -19.22
CA ASP A 16 -11.51 9.43 -18.22
C ASP A 16 -10.70 10.13 -17.12
N LEU A 17 -10.71 11.45 -17.17
CA LEU A 17 -9.99 12.29 -16.19
C LEU A 17 -10.49 12.07 -14.74
N SER A 18 -11.74 11.69 -14.54
CA SER A 18 -12.32 11.55 -13.20
C SER A 18 -11.72 10.43 -12.37
N VAL A 19 -10.96 9.52 -12.98
CA VAL A 19 -10.25 8.42 -12.33
C VAL A 19 -8.73 8.61 -12.28
N PHE A 20 -8.21 9.63 -12.99
CA PHE A 20 -6.78 9.90 -13.11
C PHE A 20 -6.37 11.12 -12.27
N ASP A 21 -5.56 10.90 -11.25
CA ASP A 21 -5.00 11.96 -10.39
C ASP A 21 -3.54 12.21 -10.77
N ALA A 22 -3.30 13.14 -11.67
CA ALA A 22 -1.96 13.60 -11.98
C ALA A 22 -1.66 14.89 -11.19
N ARG A 23 -0.66 14.83 -10.30
CA ARG A 23 -0.22 16.01 -9.54
C ARG A 23 0.38 17.13 -10.37
N ARG A 24 0.74 16.84 -11.64
CA ARG A 24 1.32 17.80 -12.58
C ARG A 24 0.29 18.22 -13.59
N ARG A 25 0.33 19.51 -13.99
CA ARG A 25 -0.51 20.05 -15.08
C ARG A 25 -0.29 19.33 -16.40
N ARG A 26 0.88 18.72 -16.59
CA ARG A 26 1.24 17.95 -17.78
C ARG A 26 1.96 16.69 -17.35
N THR A 27 1.43 15.53 -17.71
CA THR A 27 1.99 14.21 -17.42
C THR A 27 2.26 13.49 -18.73
N ARG A 28 3.45 12.91 -18.87
CA ARG A 28 3.87 12.18 -20.06
C ARG A 28 4.01 10.69 -19.73
N ILE A 29 3.30 9.87 -20.46
CA ILE A 29 3.31 8.41 -20.31
C ILE A 29 3.85 7.83 -21.63
N ARG A 30 4.90 7.02 -21.55
CA ARG A 30 5.46 6.32 -22.70
C ARG A 30 4.87 4.92 -22.80
N LEU A 31 4.27 4.61 -23.95
CA LEU A 31 3.78 3.29 -24.32
C LEU A 31 4.79 2.66 -25.27
N ALA A 32 5.43 1.58 -24.83
CA ALA A 32 6.37 0.82 -25.63
C ALA A 32 5.71 -0.50 -26.06
N VAL A 33 5.68 -0.75 -27.33
CA VAL A 33 5.25 -2.02 -27.91
C VAL A 33 6.51 -2.75 -28.34
N SER A 34 6.77 -3.92 -27.75
CA SER A 34 7.94 -4.70 -28.10
C SER A 34 7.92 -5.01 -29.60
N ASP A 35 9.04 -4.75 -30.28
CA ASP A 35 9.27 -5.00 -31.69
C ASP A 35 8.44 -4.15 -32.69
N ASP A 36 7.63 -3.16 -32.19
CA ASP A 36 6.80 -2.32 -33.08
C ASP A 36 7.12 -0.82 -32.94
N GLY A 37 7.36 -0.31 -31.73
CA GLY A 37 7.76 1.07 -31.54
C GLY A 37 7.37 1.67 -30.18
N ILE A 38 7.56 2.97 -30.07
CA ILE A 38 7.23 3.74 -28.87
C ILE A 38 6.36 4.95 -29.22
N TRP A 39 5.41 5.27 -28.35
CA TRP A 39 4.51 6.43 -28.45
C TRP A 39 4.42 7.10 -27.09
N ASP A 40 4.35 8.40 -27.06
CA ASP A 40 4.09 9.13 -25.84
C ASP A 40 2.62 9.56 -25.80
N VAL A 41 1.98 9.40 -24.66
CA VAL A 41 0.68 10.01 -24.35
C VAL A 41 0.93 11.16 -23.39
N VAL A 42 0.43 12.33 -23.76
CA VAL A 42 0.46 13.50 -22.88
C VAL A 42 -0.93 13.76 -22.37
N VAL A 43 -1.05 13.77 -21.04
CA VAL A 43 -2.25 14.21 -20.34
C VAL A 43 -2.03 15.65 -19.89
N ALA A 44 -2.81 16.55 -20.43
CA ALA A 44 -2.78 17.98 -20.10
C ALA A 44 -4.18 18.58 -20.31
N ASP A 45 -4.52 19.60 -19.55
CA ASP A 45 -5.78 20.36 -19.67
C ASP A 45 -7.04 19.47 -19.74
N GLY A 46 -7.03 18.37 -19.00
CA GLY A 46 -8.15 17.44 -18.92
C GLY A 46 -8.26 16.42 -20.05
N ALA A 47 -7.35 16.42 -21.00
CA ALA A 47 -7.37 15.51 -22.14
C ALA A 47 -6.07 14.69 -22.28
N ALA A 48 -6.19 13.52 -22.91
CA ALA A 48 -5.04 12.70 -23.30
C ALA A 48 -4.86 12.75 -24.81
N SER A 49 -3.61 12.90 -25.26
CA SER A 49 -3.27 12.92 -26.68
C SER A 49 -2.01 12.13 -26.96
N VAL A 50 -1.98 11.42 -28.08
CA VAL A 50 -0.79 10.72 -28.57
C VAL A 50 0.14 11.75 -29.24
N VAL A 51 1.41 11.74 -28.84
CA VAL A 51 2.43 12.66 -29.39
C VAL A 51 3.69 11.86 -29.74
N THR A 52 4.55 12.48 -30.53
CA THR A 52 5.89 11.94 -30.81
C THR A 52 6.67 11.80 -29.51
N PRO A 53 7.38 10.68 -29.28
CA PRO A 53 8.22 10.49 -28.13
C PRO A 53 9.28 11.61 -28.00
N ASP A 54 9.31 12.24 -26.83
CA ASP A 54 10.25 13.32 -26.53
C ASP A 54 10.58 13.34 -25.05
N GLY A 55 11.83 13.66 -24.75
CA GLY A 55 12.32 13.86 -23.38
C GLY A 55 12.08 12.65 -22.45
N ARG A 56 12.03 12.96 -21.16
CA ARG A 56 11.89 11.96 -20.08
C ARG A 56 10.43 11.77 -19.68
N PRO A 57 9.80 10.59 -19.91
CA PRO A 57 8.43 10.34 -19.49
C PRO A 57 8.31 10.20 -17.95
N ASP A 58 7.12 10.46 -17.41
CA ASP A 58 6.79 10.25 -15.99
C ASP A 58 6.59 8.75 -15.68
N ALA A 59 5.97 8.01 -16.60
CA ALA A 59 5.84 6.55 -16.52
C ALA A 59 6.18 5.91 -17.87
N VAL A 60 6.63 4.66 -17.83
CA VAL A 60 6.87 3.82 -19.03
C VAL A 60 6.10 2.51 -18.86
N LEU A 61 5.24 2.23 -19.81
CA LEU A 61 4.51 0.97 -19.89
C LEU A 61 5.02 0.20 -21.10
N THR A 62 5.42 -1.04 -20.91
CA THR A 62 5.98 -1.89 -21.96
C THR A 62 5.23 -3.22 -22.01
N ALA A 63 4.76 -3.61 -23.18
CA ALA A 63 4.18 -4.91 -23.46
C ALA A 63 4.33 -5.25 -24.96
N ASP A 64 4.13 -6.52 -25.33
CA ASP A 64 3.96 -6.90 -26.73
C ASP A 64 2.62 -6.44 -27.30
N ALA A 65 2.48 -6.47 -28.64
CA ALA A 65 1.29 -5.98 -29.33
C ALA A 65 0.02 -6.75 -28.93
N ASP A 66 0.12 -8.06 -28.66
CA ASP A 66 -1.04 -8.87 -28.30
C ASP A 66 -1.51 -8.58 -26.88
N THR A 67 -0.57 -8.40 -25.95
CA THR A 67 -0.87 -7.96 -24.58
C THR A 67 -1.54 -6.58 -24.59
N TRP A 68 -1.06 -5.63 -25.41
CA TRP A 68 -1.70 -4.31 -25.56
C TRP A 68 -3.12 -4.42 -26.11
N ARG A 69 -3.38 -5.28 -27.11
CA ARG A 69 -4.74 -5.51 -27.63
C ARG A 69 -5.66 -6.08 -26.56
N GLN A 70 -5.18 -7.04 -25.75
CA GLN A 70 -5.94 -7.61 -24.65
C GLN A 70 -6.27 -6.56 -23.58
N ILE A 71 -5.31 -5.73 -23.18
CA ILE A 71 -5.51 -4.65 -22.20
C ILE A 71 -6.50 -3.61 -22.74
N ALA A 72 -6.48 -3.31 -24.04
CA ALA A 72 -7.40 -2.37 -24.65
C ALA A 72 -8.87 -2.85 -24.62
N VAL A 73 -9.10 -4.15 -24.53
CA VAL A 73 -10.44 -4.77 -24.47
C VAL A 73 -10.87 -5.02 -23.01
N ASP A 74 -9.97 -5.52 -22.18
CA ASP A 74 -10.25 -5.92 -20.80
C ASP A 74 -9.09 -5.57 -19.86
N LEU A 75 -9.35 -4.67 -18.91
CA LEU A 75 -8.36 -4.23 -17.95
C LEU A 75 -8.00 -5.32 -16.91
N SER A 76 -8.88 -6.28 -16.63
CA SER A 76 -8.57 -7.38 -15.71
C SER A 76 -7.39 -8.21 -16.22
N SER A 77 -7.27 -8.35 -17.56
CA SER A 77 -6.13 -8.96 -18.22
C SER A 77 -4.83 -8.19 -18.01
N GLY A 78 -4.91 -6.88 -17.73
CA GLY A 78 -3.76 -6.04 -17.42
C GLY A 78 -3.10 -6.42 -16.12
N MET A 79 -3.85 -6.76 -15.07
CA MET A 79 -3.31 -7.21 -13.79
C MET A 79 -2.61 -8.58 -13.94
N ASP A 80 -3.21 -9.51 -14.67
CA ASP A 80 -2.59 -10.81 -14.94
C ASP A 80 -1.35 -10.68 -15.83
N SER A 81 -1.36 -9.78 -16.79
CA SER A 81 -0.20 -9.46 -17.62
C SER A 81 0.92 -8.82 -16.82
N PHE A 82 0.59 -7.92 -15.88
CA PHE A 82 1.58 -7.31 -14.99
C PHE A 82 2.21 -8.35 -14.05
N ARG A 83 1.40 -9.22 -13.46
CA ARG A 83 1.90 -10.27 -12.56
C ARG A 83 2.78 -11.30 -13.26
N SER A 84 2.46 -11.63 -14.50
CA SER A 84 3.25 -12.56 -15.34
C SER A 84 4.44 -11.89 -16.04
N GLY A 85 4.68 -10.60 -15.81
CA GLY A 85 5.78 -9.85 -16.43
C GLY A 85 5.56 -9.48 -17.91
N ARG A 86 4.41 -9.81 -18.51
CA ARG A 86 4.08 -9.44 -19.91
C ARG A 86 3.79 -7.95 -20.07
N LEU A 87 3.26 -7.30 -19.02
CA LEU A 87 3.13 -5.85 -18.91
C LEU A 87 4.13 -5.36 -17.86
N SER A 88 5.01 -4.46 -18.22
CA SER A 88 5.91 -3.75 -17.30
C SER A 88 5.44 -2.32 -17.09
N VAL A 89 5.38 -1.87 -15.83
CA VAL A 89 5.12 -0.48 -15.47
C VAL A 89 6.33 0.03 -14.68
N ARG A 90 7.03 1.00 -15.23
CA ARG A 90 8.29 1.50 -14.66
C ARG A 90 8.20 3.00 -14.33
N ARG A 91 9.05 3.46 -13.43
CA ARG A 91 9.29 4.82 -12.96
C ARG A 91 8.23 5.37 -12.02
N ASN A 92 6.95 5.27 -12.35
CA ASN A 92 5.84 5.76 -11.52
C ASN A 92 4.62 4.85 -11.73
N LEU A 93 4.44 3.92 -10.78
CA LEU A 93 3.34 2.96 -10.82
C LEU A 93 1.98 3.67 -10.70
N HIS A 94 1.89 4.73 -9.87
CA HIS A 94 0.67 5.52 -9.72
C HIS A 94 0.21 6.11 -11.07
N VAL A 95 1.13 6.76 -11.80
CA VAL A 95 0.81 7.35 -13.11
C VAL A 95 0.49 6.26 -14.13
N GLY A 96 1.29 5.18 -14.17
CA GLY A 96 1.07 4.10 -15.14
C GLY A 96 -0.24 3.35 -14.92
N VAL A 97 -0.51 2.91 -13.69
CA VAL A 97 -1.77 2.23 -13.35
C VAL A 97 -2.97 3.18 -13.44
N GLY A 98 -2.78 4.44 -13.03
CA GLY A 98 -3.80 5.49 -13.18
C GLY A 98 -4.22 5.70 -14.64
N PHE A 99 -3.25 5.71 -15.56
CA PHE A 99 -3.52 5.80 -16.99
C PHE A 99 -4.29 4.57 -17.49
N LEU A 100 -3.88 3.36 -17.12
CA LEU A 100 -4.61 2.14 -17.48
C LEU A 100 -6.04 2.17 -16.94
N ALA A 101 -6.23 2.59 -15.70
CA ALA A 101 -7.56 2.74 -15.10
C ALA A 101 -8.42 3.76 -15.86
N ALA A 102 -7.84 4.92 -16.20
CA ALA A 102 -8.53 5.99 -16.92
C ALA A 102 -8.93 5.60 -18.36
N THR A 103 -8.22 4.64 -18.96
CA THR A 103 -8.48 4.17 -20.34
C THR A 103 -9.24 2.85 -20.39
N SER A 104 -9.58 2.25 -19.24
CA SER A 104 -10.21 0.92 -19.17
C SER A 104 -11.68 0.91 -19.60
N GLY A 105 -12.40 2.02 -19.43
CA GLY A 105 -13.86 2.03 -19.54
C GLY A 105 -14.59 1.23 -18.46
N ALA A 106 -13.89 0.78 -17.40
CA ALA A 106 -14.47 -0.01 -16.33
C ALA A 106 -15.54 0.78 -15.55
N THR A 107 -16.61 0.06 -15.17
CA THR A 107 -17.69 0.56 -14.30
C THR A 107 -17.56 -0.05 -12.89
N GLU A 108 -18.39 0.44 -11.95
CA GLU A 108 -18.45 -0.16 -10.62
C GLU A 108 -18.87 -1.65 -10.68
N PRO A 109 -18.37 -2.52 -9.78
CA PRO A 109 -17.43 -2.23 -8.70
C PRO A 109 -15.96 -2.22 -9.11
N GLY A 110 -15.62 -2.56 -10.32
CA GLY A 110 -14.23 -2.71 -10.82
C GLY A 110 -13.53 -1.40 -11.18
N ARG A 111 -14.20 -0.24 -11.05
CA ARG A 111 -13.66 1.06 -11.41
C ARG A 111 -12.61 1.52 -10.42
N LEU A 112 -11.34 1.44 -10.81
CA LEU A 112 -10.22 1.92 -10.02
C LEU A 112 -10.08 3.45 -10.16
N ARG A 113 -9.98 4.15 -9.03
CA ARG A 113 -9.81 5.61 -8.97
C ARG A 113 -8.60 5.99 -8.16
N PHE A 114 -7.91 7.04 -8.61
CA PHE A 114 -6.86 7.70 -7.85
C PHE A 114 -7.34 9.08 -7.44
N ARG A 115 -7.15 9.43 -6.17
CA ARG A 115 -7.61 10.71 -5.62
C ARG A 115 -6.61 11.24 -4.59
N THR A 116 -6.51 12.56 -4.51
CA THR A 116 -5.82 13.25 -3.41
C THR A 116 -6.86 13.83 -2.46
N ILE A 117 -6.84 13.40 -1.21
CA ILE A 117 -7.78 13.82 -0.17
C ILE A 117 -7.08 14.82 0.76
N ALA A 118 -7.66 16.00 0.89
CA ALA A 118 -7.23 16.98 1.87
C ALA A 118 -7.75 16.56 3.26
N THR A 119 -6.85 16.42 4.22
CA THR A 119 -7.16 16.17 5.63
C THR A 119 -6.72 17.36 6.48
N SER A 120 -6.99 17.35 7.79
CA SER A 120 -6.55 18.40 8.71
C SER A 120 -5.02 18.57 8.77
N GLY A 121 -4.25 17.46 8.58
CA GLY A 121 -2.80 17.47 8.77
C GLY A 121 -1.98 17.34 7.49
N ALA A 122 -2.54 16.81 6.40
CA ALA A 122 -1.81 16.54 5.16
C ALA A 122 -2.77 16.26 4.00
N ARG A 123 -2.28 16.38 2.77
CA ARG A 123 -2.95 15.81 1.60
C ARG A 123 -2.47 14.38 1.42
N LEU A 124 -3.41 13.44 1.39
CA LEU A 124 -3.15 12.02 1.28
C LEU A 124 -3.59 11.50 -0.09
N SER A 125 -2.70 10.80 -0.77
CA SER A 125 -2.99 10.16 -2.04
C SER A 125 -3.56 8.78 -1.79
N ILE A 126 -4.73 8.50 -2.34
CA ILE A 126 -5.41 7.21 -2.23
C ILE A 126 -5.62 6.57 -3.60
N MET A 127 -5.81 5.26 -3.57
CA MET A 127 -6.31 4.44 -4.66
C MET A 127 -7.49 3.66 -4.12
N GLU A 128 -8.64 3.71 -4.79
CA GLU A 128 -9.84 3.03 -4.33
C GLU A 128 -10.61 2.34 -5.46
N ALA A 129 -11.23 1.22 -5.15
CA ALA A 129 -12.23 0.56 -5.99
C ALA A 129 -13.23 -0.22 -5.14
N GLY A 130 -14.36 -0.54 -5.75
CA GLY A 130 -15.42 -1.34 -5.15
C GLY A 130 -16.47 -0.53 -4.41
N ILE A 131 -17.55 -1.23 -4.10
CA ILE A 131 -18.70 -0.76 -3.32
C ILE A 131 -18.94 -1.75 -2.19
N GLY A 132 -19.49 -1.30 -1.07
CA GLY A 132 -19.75 -2.16 0.10
C GLY A 132 -19.02 -1.68 1.36
N PRO A 133 -18.86 -2.54 2.37
CA PRO A 133 -18.19 -2.19 3.61
C PRO A 133 -16.77 -1.67 3.35
N PRO A 134 -16.37 -0.53 3.94
CA PRO A 134 -15.07 0.09 3.65
C PRO A 134 -13.92 -0.67 4.32
N VAL A 135 -12.84 -0.83 3.56
CA VAL A 135 -11.56 -1.41 3.99
C VAL A 135 -10.46 -0.39 3.73
N LEU A 136 -9.76 0.05 4.77
CA LEU A 136 -8.58 0.91 4.64
C LEU A 136 -7.31 0.04 4.67
N ALA A 137 -6.50 0.12 3.62
CA ALA A 137 -5.26 -0.62 3.47
C ALA A 137 -4.03 0.28 3.69
N LEU A 138 -3.13 -0.13 4.60
CA LEU A 138 -1.98 0.63 5.10
C LEU A 138 -0.68 -0.11 4.77
N HIS A 139 0.18 0.51 3.96
CA HIS A 139 1.43 -0.09 3.50
C HIS A 139 2.56 -0.10 4.55
N GLY A 140 3.59 -0.90 4.30
CA GLY A 140 4.79 -0.99 5.11
C GLY A 140 5.76 0.19 4.93
N LEU A 141 6.80 0.22 5.76
CA LEU A 141 7.87 1.22 5.68
C LEU A 141 8.50 1.23 4.28
N GLY A 142 8.55 2.40 3.66
CA GLY A 142 9.07 2.55 2.30
C GLY A 142 8.14 2.06 1.19
N GLY A 143 6.98 1.47 1.53
CA GLY A 143 5.96 1.11 0.55
C GLY A 143 5.14 2.28 0.06
N THR A 144 4.18 1.97 -0.81
CA THR A 144 3.14 2.88 -1.29
C THR A 144 1.81 2.14 -1.37
N LYS A 145 0.72 2.87 -1.60
CA LYS A 145 -0.61 2.29 -1.89
C LYS A 145 -0.58 1.23 -3.00
N GLY A 146 0.39 1.33 -3.91
CA GLY A 146 0.60 0.37 -4.99
C GLY A 146 0.81 -1.07 -4.52
N SER A 147 1.40 -1.29 -3.33
CA SER A 147 1.58 -2.63 -2.75
C SER A 147 0.26 -3.35 -2.43
N PHE A 148 -0.85 -2.61 -2.39
CA PHE A 148 -2.19 -3.15 -2.19
C PHE A 148 -3.03 -3.23 -3.48
N LEU A 149 -2.45 -2.95 -4.65
CA LEU A 149 -3.18 -3.10 -5.91
C LEU A 149 -3.77 -4.50 -6.10
N PRO A 150 -3.05 -5.62 -5.79
CA PRO A 150 -3.65 -6.95 -5.82
C PRO A 150 -4.81 -7.13 -4.83
N THR A 151 -4.73 -6.50 -3.67
CA THR A 151 -5.79 -6.56 -2.64
C THR A 151 -7.03 -5.80 -3.09
N VAL A 152 -6.84 -4.59 -3.66
CA VAL A 152 -7.93 -3.80 -4.25
C VAL A 152 -8.64 -4.62 -5.33
N ALA A 153 -7.87 -5.18 -6.28
CA ALA A 153 -8.43 -5.98 -7.37
C ALA A 153 -9.21 -7.22 -6.87
N ALA A 154 -8.70 -7.89 -5.83
CA ALA A 154 -9.32 -9.10 -5.30
C ALA A 154 -10.57 -8.86 -4.46
N LEU A 155 -10.65 -7.73 -3.76
CA LEU A 155 -11.72 -7.47 -2.79
C LEU A 155 -12.79 -6.48 -3.28
N ALA A 156 -12.55 -5.73 -4.37
CA ALA A 156 -13.44 -4.69 -4.89
C ALA A 156 -14.87 -5.19 -5.21
N GLY A 157 -15.03 -6.48 -5.53
CA GLY A 157 -16.35 -7.07 -5.77
C GLY A 157 -17.26 -7.17 -4.51
N ARG A 158 -16.70 -7.00 -3.31
CA ARG A 158 -17.43 -7.15 -2.02
C ARG A 158 -17.24 -5.98 -1.09
N PHE A 159 -16.16 -5.24 -1.21
CA PHE A 159 -15.74 -4.17 -0.31
C PHE A 159 -15.39 -2.92 -1.10
N ARG A 160 -15.58 -1.75 -0.50
CA ARG A 160 -14.91 -0.53 -0.95
C ARG A 160 -13.50 -0.52 -0.36
N VAL A 161 -12.51 -0.89 -1.15
CA VAL A 161 -11.10 -0.96 -0.70
C VAL A 161 -10.40 0.36 -1.01
N ILE A 162 -9.81 0.96 0.01
CA ILE A 162 -9.10 2.23 -0.05
C ILE A 162 -7.66 1.97 0.39
N ALA A 163 -6.71 2.05 -0.53
CA ALA A 163 -5.28 1.99 -0.22
C ALA A 163 -4.72 3.41 -0.20
N VAL A 164 -4.00 3.77 0.87
CA VAL A 164 -3.45 5.12 1.07
C VAL A 164 -1.94 5.12 1.04
N ASP A 165 -1.34 6.14 0.43
CA ASP A 165 0.05 6.49 0.73
C ASP A 165 0.09 7.18 2.09
N LEU A 166 0.78 6.59 3.06
CA LEU A 166 0.97 7.18 4.37
C LEU A 166 1.70 8.53 4.27
N PRO A 167 1.47 9.50 5.18
CA PRO A 167 2.27 10.73 5.22
C PRO A 167 3.77 10.41 5.19
N GLY A 168 4.53 11.13 4.40
CA GLY A 168 5.97 10.87 4.23
C GLY A 168 6.31 9.93 3.07
N PHE A 169 5.33 9.18 2.53
CA PHE A 169 5.55 8.17 1.50
C PHE A 169 4.76 8.45 0.22
N GLY A 170 5.10 7.74 -0.85
CA GLY A 170 4.41 7.79 -2.14
C GLY A 170 4.14 9.20 -2.62
N ASP A 171 2.89 9.44 -2.99
CA ASP A 171 2.39 10.73 -3.47
C ASP A 171 1.71 11.57 -2.37
N SER A 172 1.67 11.12 -1.12
CA SER A 172 1.20 11.90 0.02
C SER A 172 2.19 12.99 0.42
N ASP A 173 1.70 14.02 1.13
CA ASP A 173 2.54 15.08 1.66
C ASP A 173 3.58 14.49 2.64
N LYS A 174 4.72 15.19 2.75
CA LYS A 174 5.86 14.80 3.55
C LYS A 174 6.20 15.89 4.56
N PRO A 175 5.38 16.05 5.63
CA PRO A 175 5.57 17.12 6.61
C PRO A 175 6.93 17.00 7.29
N ILE A 176 7.76 18.02 7.14
CA ILE A 176 9.08 18.10 7.78
C ILE A 176 8.87 18.35 9.29
N GLY A 177 9.61 17.62 10.13
CA GLY A 177 9.52 17.77 11.58
C GLY A 177 8.35 17.05 12.25
N ALA A 178 7.52 16.32 11.50
CA ALA A 178 6.54 15.42 12.08
C ALA A 178 7.21 14.25 12.81
N SER A 179 6.57 13.71 13.84
CA SER A 179 7.14 12.62 14.64
C SER A 179 7.30 11.31 13.87
N TYR A 180 6.39 11.03 12.94
CA TYR A 180 6.34 9.77 12.19
C TYR A 180 6.31 8.51 13.08
N ASP A 181 5.81 8.65 14.31
CA ASP A 181 5.53 7.55 15.21
C ASP A 181 4.15 6.91 14.91
N ALA A 182 3.84 5.80 15.58
CA ALA A 182 2.57 5.10 15.36
C ALA A 182 1.35 5.98 15.68
N ARG A 183 1.47 6.90 16.65
CA ARG A 183 0.40 7.84 17.05
C ARG A 183 0.14 8.88 15.94
N PHE A 184 1.19 9.45 15.37
CA PHE A 184 1.09 10.38 14.25
C PHE A 184 0.37 9.74 13.06
N PHE A 185 0.81 8.53 12.67
CA PHE A 185 0.18 7.83 11.56
C PHE A 185 -1.27 7.42 11.86
N ALA A 186 -1.56 7.00 13.09
CA ALA A 186 -2.93 6.69 13.50
C ALA A 186 -3.84 7.92 13.42
N GLY A 187 -3.35 9.08 13.86
CA GLY A 187 -4.05 10.35 13.70
C GLY A 187 -4.34 10.67 12.24
N ALA A 188 -3.34 10.56 11.36
CA ALA A 188 -3.53 10.76 9.92
C ALA A 188 -4.54 9.76 9.30
N GLY A 189 -4.57 8.52 9.79
CA GLY A 189 -5.58 7.54 9.39
C GLY A 189 -6.99 7.95 9.79
N ILE A 190 -7.19 8.42 11.01
CA ILE A 190 -8.49 8.93 11.49
C ILE A 190 -8.91 10.19 10.73
N ASP A 191 -7.99 11.11 10.47
CA ASP A 191 -8.26 12.31 9.66
C ASP A 191 -8.72 11.94 8.23
N LEU A 192 -8.11 10.91 7.64
CA LEU A 192 -8.56 10.38 6.34
C LEU A 192 -9.98 9.81 6.42
N LEU A 193 -10.30 9.01 7.46
CA LEU A 193 -11.64 8.48 7.64
C LEU A 193 -12.67 9.61 7.77
N ASN A 194 -12.36 10.65 8.53
CA ASN A 194 -13.24 11.82 8.71
C ASN A 194 -13.43 12.57 7.38
N ALA A 195 -12.36 12.80 6.62
CA ALA A 195 -12.43 13.47 5.31
C ALA A 195 -13.22 12.66 4.26
N LEU A 196 -13.28 11.35 4.41
CA LEU A 196 -14.06 10.44 3.56
C LEU A 196 -15.48 10.17 4.10
N ALA A 197 -15.87 10.78 5.23
CA ALA A 197 -17.13 10.54 5.93
C ALA A 197 -17.36 9.04 6.24
N LEU A 198 -16.32 8.34 6.72
CA LEU A 198 -16.37 6.93 7.07
C LEU A 198 -16.34 6.78 8.59
N ASP A 199 -17.44 6.36 9.19
CA ASP A 199 -17.54 6.19 10.64
C ASP A 199 -16.78 4.95 11.14
N ARG A 200 -16.87 3.85 10.42
CA ARG A 200 -16.25 2.57 10.79
C ARG A 200 -15.72 1.86 9.55
N VAL A 201 -14.51 1.31 9.64
CA VAL A 201 -13.85 0.61 8.54
C VAL A 201 -13.21 -0.70 9.02
N HIS A 202 -13.02 -1.66 8.14
CA HIS A 202 -12.04 -2.70 8.35
C HIS A 202 -10.64 -2.16 8.04
N LEU A 203 -9.62 -2.65 8.75
CA LEU A 203 -8.23 -2.28 8.51
C LEU A 203 -7.44 -3.48 7.99
N VAL A 204 -6.66 -3.25 6.95
CA VAL A 204 -5.66 -4.21 6.45
C VAL A 204 -4.31 -3.51 6.46
N GLY A 205 -3.34 -4.03 7.23
CA GLY A 205 -2.04 -3.37 7.35
C GLY A 205 -0.88 -4.33 7.16
N ASN A 206 0.12 -3.94 6.34
CA ASN A 206 1.36 -4.69 6.18
C ASN A 206 2.50 -4.02 6.95
N SER A 207 3.26 -4.79 7.72
CA SER A 207 4.48 -4.33 8.42
C SER A 207 4.21 -3.08 9.29
N LEU A 208 4.81 -1.92 8.98
CA LEU A 208 4.50 -0.63 9.62
C LEU A 208 3.00 -0.32 9.55
N GLY A 209 2.35 -0.55 8.40
CA GLY A 209 0.91 -0.37 8.25
C GLY A 209 0.11 -1.25 9.20
N GLY A 210 0.58 -2.47 9.49
CA GLY A 210 0.01 -3.34 10.53
C GLY A 210 0.16 -2.77 11.93
N ARG A 211 1.32 -2.17 12.24
CA ARG A 211 1.53 -1.47 13.50
C ARG A 211 0.61 -0.25 13.66
N ILE A 212 0.43 0.50 12.57
CA ILE A 212 -0.48 1.66 12.54
C ILE A 212 -1.93 1.21 12.71
N ALA A 213 -2.34 0.14 12.03
CA ALA A 213 -3.69 -0.43 12.16
C ALA A 213 -3.99 -0.85 13.61
N LEU A 214 -3.02 -1.47 14.30
CA LEU A 214 -3.10 -1.78 15.74
C LEU A 214 -3.25 -0.50 16.57
N GLU A 215 -2.48 0.56 16.29
CA GLU A 215 -2.56 1.81 17.02
C GLU A 215 -3.92 2.51 16.83
N ILE A 216 -4.47 2.51 15.62
CA ILE A 216 -5.83 3.01 15.36
C ILE A 216 -6.85 2.20 16.17
N ALA A 217 -6.76 0.87 16.15
CA ALA A 217 -7.70 0.00 16.83
C ALA A 217 -7.63 0.12 18.37
N LEU A 218 -6.45 0.34 18.92
CA LEU A 218 -6.24 0.54 20.36
C LEU A 218 -6.77 1.90 20.85
N ARG A 219 -6.63 2.96 20.03
CA ARG A 219 -7.06 4.31 20.42
C ARG A 219 -8.51 4.61 20.05
N HIS A 220 -8.98 4.01 18.98
CA HIS A 220 -10.30 4.30 18.38
C HIS A 220 -11.04 2.99 18.05
N PRO A 221 -11.29 2.10 19.04
CA PRO A 221 -11.87 0.78 18.76
C PRO A 221 -13.23 0.85 18.07
N GLY A 222 -14.04 1.88 18.36
CA GLY A 222 -15.33 2.10 17.71
C GLY A 222 -15.24 2.43 16.20
N ARG A 223 -14.08 2.91 15.72
CA ARG A 223 -13.85 3.22 14.31
C ARG A 223 -13.40 2.00 13.50
N VAL A 224 -13.11 0.86 14.15
CA VAL A 224 -12.55 -0.34 13.51
C VAL A 224 -13.54 -1.48 13.57
N GLY A 225 -13.85 -2.06 12.40
CA GLY A 225 -14.65 -3.27 12.29
C GLY A 225 -13.80 -4.50 12.62
N ARG A 226 -13.00 -4.93 11.67
CA ARG A 226 -12.05 -6.06 11.80
C ARG A 226 -10.66 -5.64 11.39
N LEU A 227 -9.68 -6.38 11.87
CA LEU A 227 -8.27 -6.03 11.75
C LEU A 227 -7.48 -7.18 11.13
N ALA A 228 -6.99 -7.02 9.91
CA ALA A 228 -6.13 -7.99 9.26
C ALA A 228 -4.68 -7.45 9.16
N LEU A 229 -3.74 -8.18 9.71
CA LEU A 229 -2.37 -7.75 9.96
C LEU A 229 -1.41 -8.66 9.20
N LEU A 230 -0.78 -8.14 8.16
CA LEU A 230 0.10 -8.87 7.27
C LEU A 230 1.56 -8.63 7.70
N ALA A 231 2.18 -9.62 8.30
CA ALA A 231 3.54 -9.52 8.86
C ALA A 231 3.74 -8.20 9.64
N PRO A 232 2.89 -7.87 10.65
CA PRO A 232 2.89 -6.57 11.29
C PRO A 232 4.20 -6.31 12.04
N SER A 233 4.69 -5.07 11.98
CA SER A 233 5.80 -4.64 12.82
C SER A 233 5.33 -4.55 14.29
N LEU A 234 6.12 -5.12 15.21
CA LEU A 234 5.82 -5.18 16.63
C LEU A 234 6.99 -4.60 17.44
N ALA A 235 6.71 -4.09 18.64
CA ALA A 235 7.70 -3.48 19.51
C ALA A 235 8.57 -4.55 20.20
N TRP A 236 9.71 -4.92 19.62
CA TRP A 236 10.57 -6.00 20.11
C TRP A 236 12.07 -5.87 19.83
N ARG A 237 12.47 -4.84 19.08
CA ARG A 237 13.85 -4.74 18.58
C ARG A 237 14.77 -3.89 19.46
N ARG A 238 14.32 -3.53 20.66
CA ARG A 238 15.07 -2.65 21.57
C ARG A 238 16.44 -3.20 21.97
N ASP A 239 16.58 -4.52 22.05
CA ASP A 239 17.80 -5.19 22.54
C ASP A 239 18.84 -5.44 21.44
N ARG A 240 18.64 -4.94 20.23
CA ARG A 240 19.66 -5.08 19.19
C ARG A 240 20.82 -4.12 19.38
N PRO A 241 22.09 -4.54 19.14
CA PRO A 241 23.30 -3.75 19.42
C PRO A 241 23.34 -2.38 18.74
N TRP A 242 22.66 -2.24 17.60
CA TRP A 242 22.64 -0.99 16.81
C TRP A 242 21.51 -0.03 17.21
N VAL A 243 20.57 -0.43 18.07
CA VAL A 243 19.46 0.43 18.52
C VAL A 243 19.97 1.70 19.25
N PRO A 244 21.00 1.68 20.11
CA PRO A 244 21.56 2.89 20.70
C PRO A 244 22.02 3.91 19.66
N LEU A 245 22.57 3.46 18.52
CA LEU A 245 22.97 4.34 17.42
C LEU A 245 21.77 5.09 16.80
N LEU A 246 20.60 4.43 16.69
CA LEU A 246 19.38 5.09 16.20
C LEU A 246 18.90 6.22 17.12
N ARG A 247 19.21 6.19 18.42
CA ARG A 247 18.87 7.27 19.35
C ARG A 247 19.70 8.53 19.08
N LEU A 248 20.91 8.36 18.59
CA LEU A 248 21.84 9.45 18.26
C LEU A 248 21.61 10.01 16.86
N THR A 249 21.07 9.21 15.94
CA THR A 249 20.82 9.67 14.56
C THR A 249 19.59 10.56 14.52
N ARG A 250 19.75 11.74 13.93
CA ARG A 250 18.63 12.66 13.66
C ARG A 250 18.02 12.34 12.29
N PRO A 251 16.69 12.23 12.19
CA PRO A 251 16.03 11.96 10.91
C PRO A 251 16.37 13.00 9.82
N GLU A 252 16.68 14.23 10.23
CA GLU A 252 17.07 15.33 9.36
C GLU A 252 18.37 15.04 8.58
N LEU A 253 19.22 14.13 9.06
CA LEU A 253 20.39 13.68 8.31
C LEU A 253 20.00 13.03 6.97
N GLY A 254 18.79 12.49 6.86
CA GLY A 254 18.20 12.01 5.62
C GLY A 254 18.08 13.11 4.53
N LEU A 255 17.99 14.39 4.92
CA LEU A 255 17.91 15.49 3.97
C LEU A 255 19.20 15.62 3.14
N VAL A 256 20.36 15.31 3.71
CA VAL A 256 21.67 15.47 3.10
C VAL A 256 22.33 14.15 2.68
N GLN A 257 21.79 13.01 3.08
CA GLN A 257 22.37 11.71 2.76
C GLN A 257 22.25 11.38 1.27
N LEU A 258 23.32 10.85 0.69
CA LEU A 258 23.31 10.24 -0.63
C LEU A 258 22.83 8.79 -0.52
N ALA A 259 21.88 8.40 -1.38
CA ALA A 259 21.37 7.04 -1.47
C ALA A 259 21.62 6.51 -2.89
N PRO A 260 22.75 5.83 -3.16
CA PRO A 260 23.01 5.26 -4.46
C PRO A 260 21.94 4.23 -4.83
N ARG A 261 21.33 4.43 -5.99
CA ARG A 261 20.25 3.55 -6.48
C ARG A 261 20.61 2.05 -6.42
N PRO A 262 21.79 1.59 -6.88
CA PRO A 262 22.12 0.17 -6.86
C PRO A 262 22.12 -0.45 -5.46
N LEU A 263 22.58 0.31 -4.45
CA LEU A 263 22.56 -0.18 -3.06
C LEU A 263 21.12 -0.34 -2.54
N VAL A 264 20.27 0.61 -2.84
CA VAL A 264 18.86 0.57 -2.44
C VAL A 264 18.14 -0.58 -3.15
N GLU A 265 18.38 -0.78 -4.45
CA GLU A 265 17.84 -1.92 -5.20
C GLU A 265 18.24 -3.26 -4.58
N ALA A 266 19.52 -3.44 -4.25
CA ALA A 266 20.01 -4.66 -3.60
C ALA A 266 19.33 -4.94 -2.25
N ILE A 267 19.05 -3.90 -1.46
CA ILE A 267 18.32 -4.02 -0.19
C ILE A 267 16.87 -4.45 -0.44
N VAL A 268 16.18 -3.82 -1.39
CA VAL A 268 14.77 -4.15 -1.69
C VAL A 268 14.63 -5.58 -2.19
N HIS A 269 15.50 -6.04 -3.10
CA HIS A 269 15.52 -7.45 -3.55
C HIS A 269 15.74 -8.45 -2.41
N ARG A 270 16.49 -8.05 -1.37
CA ARG A 270 16.70 -8.88 -0.19
C ARG A 270 15.47 -8.97 0.71
N VAL A 271 14.64 -7.94 0.72
CA VAL A 271 13.43 -7.82 1.56
C VAL A 271 12.23 -8.54 0.95
N ILE A 272 12.13 -8.52 -0.38
CA ILE A 272 11.00 -9.09 -1.14
C ILE A 272 11.50 -10.17 -2.12
N PRO A 273 12.06 -11.28 -1.62
CA PRO A 273 12.72 -12.27 -2.48
C PRO A 273 11.76 -13.15 -3.27
N GLY A 274 10.49 -13.11 -2.99
CA GLY A 274 9.48 -13.99 -3.58
C GLY A 274 8.40 -13.27 -4.38
N ALA A 275 8.58 -11.98 -4.68
CA ALA A 275 7.68 -11.24 -5.55
C ALA A 275 7.85 -11.70 -7.01
N GLU A 276 6.72 -11.82 -7.72
CA GLU A 276 6.73 -12.02 -9.17
C GLU A 276 7.47 -10.86 -9.86
N ASP A 277 8.11 -11.11 -11.01
CA ASP A 277 9.08 -10.18 -11.63
C ASP A 277 8.56 -8.75 -11.82
N GLY A 278 7.31 -8.59 -12.26
CA GLY A 278 6.68 -7.28 -12.45
C GLY A 278 6.59 -6.45 -11.17
N TRP A 279 6.29 -7.09 -10.03
CA TRP A 279 6.17 -6.41 -8.74
C TRP A 279 7.51 -5.96 -8.17
N THR A 280 8.55 -6.78 -8.29
CA THR A 280 9.87 -6.45 -7.76
C THR A 280 10.40 -5.17 -8.39
N ALA A 281 10.40 -5.10 -9.72
CA ALA A 281 10.90 -3.93 -10.45
C ALA A 281 10.07 -2.66 -10.20
N ALA A 282 8.74 -2.76 -10.22
CA ALA A 282 7.84 -1.64 -9.96
C ALA A 282 7.93 -1.17 -8.50
N GLY A 283 8.03 -2.10 -7.55
CA GLY A 283 8.18 -1.80 -6.11
C GLY A 283 9.48 -1.06 -5.81
N VAL A 284 10.58 -1.45 -6.47
CA VAL A 284 11.87 -0.73 -6.38
C VAL A 284 11.74 0.69 -6.92
N ASP A 285 11.12 0.87 -8.08
CA ASP A 285 10.92 2.21 -8.66
C ASP A 285 10.06 3.10 -7.75
N GLU A 286 8.98 2.56 -7.16
CA GLU A 286 8.11 3.29 -6.24
C GLU A 286 8.83 3.69 -4.94
N PHE A 287 9.56 2.77 -4.35
CA PHE A 287 10.37 3.07 -3.17
C PHE A 287 11.38 4.18 -3.47
N LEU A 288 12.14 4.04 -4.56
CA LEU A 288 13.18 5.00 -4.94
C LEU A 288 12.59 6.37 -5.28
N ARG A 289 11.44 6.42 -5.92
CA ARG A 289 10.78 7.67 -6.30
C ARG A 289 10.49 8.56 -5.08
N ALA A 290 10.06 7.98 -3.98
CA ALA A 290 9.83 8.70 -2.73
C ALA A 290 11.12 8.90 -1.92
N TYR A 291 11.91 7.85 -1.76
CA TYR A 291 13.12 7.82 -0.93
C TYR A 291 14.25 8.72 -1.44
N LEU A 292 14.39 8.88 -2.77
CA LEU A 292 15.43 9.76 -3.34
C LEU A 292 15.12 11.26 -3.15
N THR A 293 13.92 11.63 -2.69
CA THR A 293 13.65 13.01 -2.31
C THR A 293 14.15 13.27 -0.88
N PRO A 294 14.70 14.48 -0.59
CA PRO A 294 15.18 14.81 0.77
C PRO A 294 14.10 14.60 1.84
N ALA A 295 12.90 15.12 1.63
CA ALA A 295 11.79 14.98 2.58
C ALA A 295 11.35 13.51 2.75
N GLY A 296 11.37 12.71 1.67
CA GLY A 296 11.04 11.28 1.73
C GLY A 296 12.07 10.48 2.53
N ARG A 297 13.37 10.80 2.40
CA ARG A 297 14.42 10.17 3.23
C ARG A 297 14.26 10.53 4.70
N ALA A 298 14.02 11.79 5.02
CA ALA A 298 13.81 12.23 6.40
C ALA A 298 12.61 11.52 7.02
N ALA A 299 11.48 11.45 6.32
CA ALA A 299 10.30 10.73 6.74
C ALA A 299 10.57 9.22 6.95
N PHE A 300 11.29 8.59 6.01
CA PHE A 300 11.68 7.18 6.11
C PHE A 300 12.51 6.92 7.37
N TYR A 301 13.53 7.74 7.65
CA TYR A 301 14.36 7.57 8.85
C TYR A 301 13.61 7.85 10.13
N ALA A 302 12.74 8.85 10.15
CA ALA A 302 11.89 9.14 11.30
C ALA A 302 10.99 7.94 11.62
N ALA A 303 10.26 7.41 10.63
CA ALA A 303 9.40 6.25 10.79
C ALA A 303 10.18 4.99 11.20
N ALA A 304 11.31 4.71 10.53
CA ALA A 304 12.17 3.58 10.87
C ALA A 304 12.68 3.65 12.32
N ARG A 305 13.11 4.83 12.75
CA ARG A 305 13.55 5.06 14.12
C ARG A 305 12.47 4.70 15.14
N HIS A 306 11.24 5.12 14.93
CA HIS A 306 10.15 4.86 15.87
C HIS A 306 9.74 3.38 15.92
N ILE A 307 9.80 2.63 14.82
CA ILE A 307 9.59 1.18 14.82
C ILE A 307 10.55 0.48 15.80
N TYR A 308 11.81 0.94 15.89
CA TYR A 308 12.84 0.32 16.70
C TYR A 308 12.96 0.88 18.11
N LEU A 309 12.41 2.07 18.37
CA LEU A 309 12.50 2.73 19.68
C LEU A 309 11.20 2.67 20.49
N GLU A 310 10.15 2.05 19.95
CA GLU A 310 8.89 1.87 20.66
C GLU A 310 9.12 1.01 21.92
N GLU A 311 8.52 1.44 23.04
CA GLU A 311 8.62 0.72 24.30
C GLU A 311 7.79 -0.57 24.29
N PRO A 312 8.42 -1.75 24.41
CA PRO A 312 7.70 -3.01 24.39
C PRO A 312 6.98 -3.36 25.69
N HIS A 313 7.52 -2.94 26.85
CA HIS A 313 7.11 -3.35 28.19
C HIS A 313 6.70 -2.17 29.05
N GLY A 314 6.15 -2.44 30.24
CA GLY A 314 5.62 -1.42 31.15
C GLY A 314 4.11 -1.18 30.95
N GLU A 315 3.52 -0.31 31.78
CA GLU A 315 2.07 -0.01 31.75
C GLU A 315 1.63 0.52 30.39
N GLU A 316 2.38 1.45 29.80
CA GLU A 316 2.14 2.03 28.47
C GLU A 316 2.84 1.27 27.34
N GLY A 317 3.48 0.14 27.66
CA GLY A 317 4.22 -0.68 26.70
C GLY A 317 3.30 -1.34 25.67
N PHE A 318 3.87 -1.61 24.49
CA PHE A 318 3.11 -2.18 23.37
C PHE A 318 2.37 -3.47 23.75
N TRP A 319 3.04 -4.43 24.43
CA TRP A 319 2.45 -5.73 24.74
C TRP A 319 1.33 -5.65 25.78
N THR A 320 1.45 -4.73 26.76
CA THR A 320 0.38 -4.46 27.73
C THR A 320 -0.84 -3.89 27.04
N ARG A 321 -0.65 -2.92 26.17
CA ARG A 321 -1.73 -2.29 25.38
C ARG A 321 -2.36 -3.28 24.40
N LEU A 322 -1.59 -4.18 23.77
CA LEU A 322 -2.12 -5.17 22.84
C LEU A 322 -3.19 -6.08 23.49
N ARG A 323 -3.06 -6.38 24.79
CA ARG A 323 -4.05 -7.18 25.53
C ARG A 323 -5.43 -6.51 25.61
N THR A 324 -5.51 -5.20 25.46
CA THR A 324 -6.77 -4.44 25.48
C THR A 324 -7.40 -4.27 24.12
N LEU A 325 -6.83 -4.84 23.06
CA LEU A 325 -7.36 -4.75 21.70
C LEU A 325 -8.80 -5.31 21.67
N GLN A 326 -9.75 -4.54 21.16
CA GLN A 326 -11.16 -4.94 21.11
C GLN A 326 -11.57 -5.60 19.78
N PRO A 327 -11.23 -5.04 18.59
CA PRO A 327 -11.63 -5.64 17.32
C PRO A 327 -11.05 -7.04 17.12
N ASP A 328 -11.80 -7.90 16.44
CA ASP A 328 -11.26 -9.19 15.98
C ASP A 328 -10.08 -8.99 15.08
N ALA A 329 -9.04 -9.81 15.26
CA ALA A 329 -7.79 -9.68 14.55
C ALA A 329 -7.36 -10.99 13.89
N LEU A 330 -6.95 -10.89 12.62
CA LEU A 330 -6.27 -11.93 11.87
C LEU A 330 -4.81 -11.51 11.65
N PHE A 331 -3.87 -12.32 12.09
CA PHE A 331 -2.45 -12.15 11.84
C PHE A 331 -2.01 -13.13 10.74
N VAL A 332 -1.42 -12.61 9.67
CA VAL A 332 -0.86 -13.40 8.56
C VAL A 332 0.66 -13.32 8.62
N TRP A 333 1.31 -14.48 8.72
CA TRP A 333 2.76 -14.59 8.89
C TRP A 333 3.41 -15.25 7.69
N GLY A 334 4.57 -14.72 7.27
CA GLY A 334 5.44 -15.38 6.31
C GLY A 334 6.44 -16.30 7.01
N ARG A 335 6.45 -17.58 6.67
CA ARG A 335 7.42 -18.54 7.24
C ARG A 335 8.87 -18.20 6.91
N ARG A 336 9.11 -17.51 5.79
CA ARG A 336 10.43 -17.08 5.32
C ARG A 336 10.70 -15.60 5.58
N ASP A 337 9.85 -14.94 6.39
CA ASP A 337 10.02 -13.53 6.71
C ASP A 337 11.26 -13.32 7.60
N ARG A 338 12.23 -12.56 7.06
CA ARG A 338 13.47 -12.20 7.76
C ARG A 338 13.40 -10.88 8.51
N LEU A 339 12.36 -10.08 8.26
CA LEU A 339 12.15 -8.79 8.92
C LEU A 339 11.31 -8.95 10.18
N VAL A 340 10.20 -9.68 10.08
CA VAL A 340 9.31 -10.01 11.19
C VAL A 340 9.20 -11.53 11.29
N PRO A 341 10.13 -12.18 12.02
CA PRO A 341 10.15 -13.64 12.14
C PRO A 341 8.84 -14.21 12.70
N ILE A 342 8.39 -15.32 12.14
CA ILE A 342 7.16 -16.03 12.56
C ILE A 342 7.15 -16.39 14.06
N ALA A 343 8.31 -16.48 14.71
CA ALA A 343 8.40 -16.70 16.15
C ALA A 343 7.59 -15.69 16.98
N PHE A 344 7.30 -14.50 16.43
CA PHE A 344 6.44 -13.51 17.09
C PHE A 344 4.97 -13.93 17.17
N ALA A 345 4.51 -14.86 16.34
CA ALA A 345 3.15 -15.39 16.42
C ALA A 345 2.84 -15.91 17.83
N ARG A 346 3.80 -16.57 18.48
CA ARG A 346 3.66 -17.06 19.85
C ARG A 346 3.43 -15.90 20.85
N HIS A 347 4.23 -14.84 20.78
CA HIS A 347 4.07 -13.70 21.67
C HIS A 347 2.74 -12.97 21.47
N VAL A 348 2.25 -12.93 20.23
CA VAL A 348 0.91 -12.39 19.95
C VAL A 348 -0.16 -13.31 20.52
N ALA A 349 -0.05 -14.63 20.37
CA ALA A 349 -1.01 -15.60 20.91
C ALA A 349 -1.06 -15.53 22.46
N ASP A 350 0.08 -15.33 23.10
CA ASP A 350 0.17 -15.14 24.55
C ASP A 350 -0.52 -13.83 25.01
N ALA A 351 -0.34 -12.74 24.25
CA ALA A 351 -0.91 -11.43 24.57
C ALA A 351 -2.38 -11.30 24.17
N LEU A 352 -2.79 -11.95 23.10
CA LEU A 352 -4.12 -11.86 22.49
C LEU A 352 -4.61 -13.26 22.05
N PRO A 353 -5.02 -14.14 23.00
CA PRO A 353 -5.37 -15.54 22.71
C PRO A 353 -6.52 -15.73 21.71
N ARG A 354 -7.38 -14.72 21.55
CA ARG A 354 -8.49 -14.74 20.58
C ARG A 354 -8.09 -14.37 19.15
N ALA A 355 -6.86 -13.89 18.94
CA ALA A 355 -6.38 -13.58 17.60
C ALA A 355 -6.30 -14.83 16.75
N ARG A 356 -6.67 -14.69 15.47
CA ARG A 356 -6.50 -15.76 14.50
C ARG A 356 -5.13 -15.64 13.83
N HIS A 357 -4.52 -16.76 13.52
CA HIS A 357 -3.22 -16.82 12.88
C HIS A 357 -3.29 -17.61 11.58
N LEU A 358 -2.66 -17.09 10.54
CA LEU A 358 -2.46 -17.75 9.25
C LEU A 358 -0.98 -17.71 8.89
N GLU A 359 -0.39 -18.86 8.63
CA GLU A 359 0.98 -18.98 8.20
C GLU A 359 1.05 -19.31 6.71
N LEU A 360 1.83 -18.55 5.96
CA LEU A 360 2.03 -18.74 4.54
C LEU A 360 3.52 -18.98 4.21
N ASP A 361 3.77 -19.79 3.18
CA ASP A 361 5.13 -19.99 2.66
C ASP A 361 5.57 -18.81 1.79
N CYS A 362 5.80 -17.66 2.43
CA CYS A 362 6.23 -16.40 1.80
C CYS A 362 7.20 -15.65 2.70
N GLY A 363 7.71 -14.52 2.21
CA GLY A 363 8.48 -13.53 2.96
C GLY A 363 7.59 -12.49 3.64
N HIS A 364 7.98 -11.22 3.53
CA HIS A 364 7.45 -10.10 4.30
C HIS A 364 6.18 -9.45 3.73
N VAL A 365 5.81 -9.73 2.48
CA VAL A 365 4.72 -9.05 1.78
C VAL A 365 3.69 -10.08 1.26
N PRO A 366 2.92 -10.72 2.16
CA PRO A 366 2.01 -11.83 1.80
C PRO A 366 1.02 -11.48 0.69
N GLN A 367 0.49 -10.24 0.67
CA GLN A 367 -0.47 -9.78 -0.34
C GLN A 367 0.11 -9.70 -1.77
N VAL A 368 1.44 -9.66 -1.89
CA VAL A 368 2.16 -9.67 -3.17
C VAL A 368 2.73 -11.05 -3.48
N GLU A 369 3.32 -11.71 -2.48
CA GLU A 369 4.04 -12.99 -2.65
C GLU A 369 3.10 -14.20 -2.71
N ARG A 370 1.97 -14.16 -2.02
CA ARG A 370 0.92 -15.22 -2.01
C ARG A 370 -0.48 -14.60 -2.15
N PRO A 371 -0.76 -13.87 -3.23
CA PRO A 371 -1.97 -13.08 -3.37
C PRO A 371 -3.24 -13.94 -3.25
N LYS A 372 -3.31 -15.09 -3.90
CA LYS A 372 -4.50 -15.96 -3.88
C LYS A 372 -4.87 -16.40 -2.46
N GLN A 373 -3.90 -16.92 -1.71
CA GLN A 373 -4.12 -17.42 -0.35
C GLN A 373 -4.41 -16.27 0.62
N THR A 374 -3.65 -15.18 0.53
CA THR A 374 -3.84 -14.00 1.37
C THR A 374 -5.22 -13.39 1.16
N HIS A 375 -5.62 -13.16 -0.10
CA HIS A 375 -6.89 -12.49 -0.38
C HIS A 375 -8.10 -13.38 -0.09
N ALA A 376 -8.01 -14.70 -0.27
CA ALA A 376 -9.06 -15.63 0.16
C ALA A 376 -9.29 -15.56 1.68
N ALA A 377 -8.20 -15.56 2.46
CA ALA A 377 -8.27 -15.43 3.91
C ALA A 377 -8.82 -14.06 4.35
N LEU A 378 -8.39 -12.97 3.71
CA LEU A 378 -8.92 -11.63 3.96
C LEU A 378 -10.41 -11.55 3.66
N ALA A 379 -10.83 -12.02 2.48
CA ALA A 379 -12.24 -12.00 2.08
C ALA A 379 -13.13 -12.79 3.06
N ALA A 380 -12.70 -13.99 3.47
CA ALA A 380 -13.41 -14.80 4.44
C ALA A 380 -13.52 -14.07 5.78
N PHE A 381 -12.39 -13.63 6.36
CA PHE A 381 -12.34 -12.99 7.66
C PHE A 381 -13.12 -11.67 7.72
N LEU A 382 -13.00 -10.82 6.71
CA LEU A 382 -13.67 -9.51 6.69
C LEU A 382 -15.18 -9.61 6.42
N SER A 383 -15.67 -10.71 5.80
CA SER A 383 -17.08 -10.93 5.50
C SER A 383 -17.87 -11.60 6.63
N GLU A 384 -17.22 -12.06 7.70
CA GLU A 384 -17.92 -12.69 8.81
C GLU A 384 -18.88 -11.70 9.51
N ALA A 385 -20.00 -12.16 9.98
CA ALA A 385 -20.87 -11.34 10.83
C ALA A 385 -20.12 -10.91 12.12
N PRO A 386 -20.37 -9.72 12.68
CA PRO A 386 -19.86 -9.39 14.01
C PRO A 386 -20.30 -10.48 15.00
N ASP A 387 -19.39 -10.95 15.84
CA ASP A 387 -19.77 -11.83 16.94
C ASP A 387 -20.85 -11.13 17.77
N ALA A 388 -21.92 -11.86 18.11
CA ALA A 388 -22.94 -11.33 18.98
C ALA A 388 -22.29 -10.90 20.31
N PRO A 389 -22.66 -9.76 20.90
CA PRO A 389 -22.12 -9.37 22.19
C PRO A 389 -22.39 -10.53 23.18
N PRO A 390 -21.42 -10.85 24.06
CA PRO A 390 -21.63 -11.90 25.05
C PRO A 390 -22.91 -11.60 25.80
N SER A 391 -23.81 -12.55 25.85
CA SER A 391 -25.07 -12.45 26.60
C SER A 391 -24.73 -11.96 28.00
N PRO A 392 -25.47 -10.99 28.57
CA PRO A 392 -25.25 -10.58 29.92
C PRO A 392 -25.43 -11.82 30.79
N ARG A 393 -24.38 -12.22 31.52
CA ARG A 393 -24.48 -13.34 32.49
C ARG A 393 -25.65 -13.02 33.39
N SER A 394 -26.65 -13.90 33.38
CA SER A 394 -27.78 -13.84 34.27
C SER A 394 -27.24 -13.74 35.68
N ARG A 395 -27.66 -12.69 36.42
CA ARG A 395 -27.43 -12.53 37.84
C ARG A 395 -28.34 -13.50 38.61
N GLU A 396 -28.18 -14.78 38.39
CA GLU A 396 -28.79 -15.82 39.19
C GLU A 396 -27.73 -16.86 39.49
N ASP A 397 -26.90 -16.57 40.47
CA ASP A 397 -26.21 -17.52 41.34
C ASP A 397 -25.38 -16.70 42.35
N ARG A 398 -26.11 -16.17 43.36
CA ARG A 398 -25.57 -15.87 44.68
C ARG A 398 -26.49 -16.38 45.75
#